data_a53245ca783780f48ff5ab9c935ec696
#
_entry.id   a53245ca783780f48ff5ab9c935ec696
#
_cell.length_a   1.000
_cell.length_b   1.000
_cell.length_c   1.000
_cell.angle_alpha   90.00
_cell.angle_beta   90.00
_cell.angle_gamma   90.00
#
_symmetry.space_group_name_H-M   'P 1'
#
loop_
_entity.id
_entity.type
_entity.pdbx_description
1 polymer ?
#
loop_
_entity_poly.entity_id
_entity_poly.type
_entity_poly.pdbx_seq_one_letter_code
_entity_poly.pdbx_strand_id
1 'polypeptide(L)'
;MTISATGGDATAGPGRFAIIGAGWRAEFYLRIAATLPERFRVTGVLTRAPARAARVRAGWNVPIRASLDEALADRPTFVVLCVPRTVGPGLLRELAGRDVPVLTETPPAGDLDGLRGLLDLAGSGARIQVAEQYQFQPFHVARLAVVRSGALGNATQAQVSVAHDYHGIDLLRRYLDAGFADVTITARRFESTIVEGAGRDGPPSGERIVPSEQVLAWLDFGDRLGVHDFTDDQYFSWIRSPRVLIRGDRGEINGTTVRRLLDATTPVTVELTRRDTGHDGNLEGLHHAGITAGDEWVYRNPFAPARLADDEIAVATCLSRMADHVAGGPGFCSLAEGAWDHELTLRMGEAVASGQPVAVSGAAWARAESRAHESPS
;
A
#
# COMPACT_ATOMS: atom_id res chain seq x y z
N MET A 1 -12.35 -11.64 20.75
CA MET A 1 -11.12 -10.94 21.21
C MET A 1 -11.09 -9.60 20.50
N THR A 2 -11.48 -8.55 21.22
CA THR A 2 -11.70 -7.21 20.66
C THR A 2 -10.34 -6.58 20.35
N ILE A 3 -9.98 -6.46 19.08
CA ILE A 3 -8.83 -5.63 18.68
C ILE A 3 -9.30 -4.18 18.82
N SER A 4 -8.87 -3.53 19.92
CA SER A 4 -9.10 -2.10 20.13
C SER A 4 -8.39 -1.34 19.00
N ALA A 5 -9.17 -0.78 18.09
CA ALA A 5 -8.67 0.29 17.25
C ALA A 5 -8.39 1.46 18.21
N THR A 6 -7.14 1.73 18.50
CA THR A 6 -6.73 2.94 19.22
C THR A 6 -7.11 4.12 18.33
N GLY A 7 -8.26 4.69 18.62
CA GLY A 7 -8.63 6.02 18.15
C GLY A 7 -7.58 6.97 18.69
N GLY A 8 -6.81 7.59 17.82
CA GLY A 8 -5.89 8.66 18.18
C GLY A 8 -6.69 9.75 18.91
N ASP A 9 -6.13 10.21 20.01
CA ASP A 9 -6.71 11.24 20.88
C ASP A 9 -6.98 12.51 20.04
N ALA A 10 -8.21 13.01 20.07
CA ALA A 10 -8.69 14.12 19.26
C ALA A 10 -8.09 15.52 19.65
N THR A 11 -6.97 15.55 20.35
CA THR A 11 -6.34 16.79 20.84
C THR A 11 -5.13 17.27 20.01
N ALA A 12 -4.60 16.46 19.09
CA ALA A 12 -3.59 16.90 18.13
C ALA A 12 -4.29 17.55 16.92
N GLY A 13 -3.87 18.76 16.55
CA GLY A 13 -4.37 19.43 15.34
C GLY A 13 -4.11 18.60 14.08
N PRO A 14 -4.68 19.00 12.92
CA PRO A 14 -4.57 18.22 11.68
C PRO A 14 -3.11 17.96 11.29
N GLY A 15 -2.83 16.73 10.88
CA GLY A 15 -1.51 16.35 10.32
C GLY A 15 -1.16 17.27 9.14
N ARG A 16 -0.08 18.04 9.26
CA ARG A 16 0.34 19.04 8.28
C ARG A 16 1.41 18.46 7.38
N PHE A 17 1.21 18.48 6.07
CA PHE A 17 2.22 17.98 5.16
C PHE A 17 2.37 18.84 3.90
N ALA A 18 3.58 18.86 3.34
CA ALA A 18 3.84 19.41 2.01
C ALA A 18 3.90 18.25 1.00
N ILE A 19 3.50 18.51 -0.25
CA ILE A 19 3.58 17.56 -1.34
C ILE A 19 4.70 17.99 -2.30
N ILE A 20 5.65 17.10 -2.57
CA ILE A 20 6.68 17.29 -3.60
C ILE A 20 6.30 16.47 -4.83
N GLY A 21 5.98 17.17 -5.91
CA GLY A 21 5.42 16.61 -7.13
C GLY A 21 3.94 16.97 -7.30
N ALA A 22 3.46 17.01 -8.55
CA ALA A 22 2.08 17.36 -8.89
C ALA A 22 1.58 16.44 -10.02
N GLY A 23 1.87 15.14 -9.92
CA GLY A 23 1.34 14.09 -10.79
C GLY A 23 -0.07 13.67 -10.38
N TRP A 24 -0.62 12.68 -11.09
CA TRP A 24 -1.95 12.14 -10.78
C TRP A 24 -2.03 11.60 -9.33
N ARG A 25 -0.94 11.06 -8.78
CA ARG A 25 -0.91 10.56 -7.41
C ARG A 25 -1.05 11.66 -6.37
N ALA A 26 -0.50 12.85 -6.63
CA ALA A 26 -0.66 14.01 -5.75
C ALA A 26 -2.14 14.42 -5.60
N GLU A 27 -2.97 14.21 -6.63
CA GLU A 27 -4.41 14.49 -6.59
C GLU A 27 -5.15 13.65 -5.53
N PHE A 28 -4.69 12.42 -5.24
CA PHE A 28 -5.26 11.62 -4.15
C PHE A 28 -5.08 12.29 -2.80
N TYR A 29 -3.87 12.74 -2.50
CA TYR A 29 -3.56 13.41 -1.24
C TYR A 29 -4.30 14.74 -1.09
N LEU A 30 -4.43 15.50 -2.18
CA LEU A 30 -5.19 16.74 -2.21
C LEU A 30 -6.68 16.50 -1.94
N ARG A 31 -7.28 15.51 -2.59
CA ARG A 31 -8.68 15.14 -2.42
C ARG A 31 -8.96 14.64 -1.01
N ILE A 32 -8.09 13.77 -0.46
CA ILE A 32 -8.21 13.27 0.91
C ILE A 32 -8.15 14.42 1.91
N ALA A 33 -7.19 15.34 1.78
CA ALA A 33 -7.08 16.49 2.67
C ALA A 33 -8.28 17.44 2.56
N ALA A 34 -8.84 17.61 1.36
CA ALA A 34 -10.06 18.39 1.15
C ALA A 34 -11.31 17.72 1.74
N THR A 35 -11.36 16.39 1.74
CA THR A 35 -12.49 15.60 2.31
C THR A 35 -12.41 15.49 3.83
N LEU A 36 -11.21 15.52 4.39
CA LEU A 36 -10.93 15.35 5.82
C LEU A 36 -10.10 16.54 6.38
N PRO A 37 -10.59 17.79 6.28
CA PRO A 37 -9.82 18.98 6.65
C PRO A 37 -9.49 19.08 8.14
N GLU A 38 -10.27 18.40 8.99
CA GLU A 38 -10.03 18.28 10.43
C GLU A 38 -8.89 17.33 10.76
N ARG A 39 -8.54 16.42 9.83
CA ARG A 39 -7.46 15.43 10.00
C ARG A 39 -6.19 15.79 9.25
N PHE A 40 -6.32 16.44 8.09
CA PHE A 40 -5.20 16.66 7.17
C PHE A 40 -5.18 18.08 6.62
N ARG A 41 -3.98 18.66 6.54
CA ARG A 41 -3.76 19.96 5.95
C ARG A 41 -2.54 19.97 5.05
N VAL A 42 -2.74 20.26 3.77
CA VAL A 42 -1.65 20.48 2.82
C VAL A 42 -1.10 21.90 3.01
N THR A 43 0.19 22.03 3.34
CA THR A 43 0.86 23.33 3.53
C THR A 43 1.32 23.94 2.22
N GLY A 44 1.53 23.12 1.19
CA GLY A 44 1.87 23.55 -0.16
C GLY A 44 2.22 22.38 -1.07
N VAL A 45 2.22 22.65 -2.37
CA VAL A 45 2.63 21.71 -3.42
C VAL A 45 3.84 22.25 -4.15
N LEU A 46 4.95 21.53 -4.10
CA LEU A 46 6.15 21.87 -4.87
C LEU A 46 6.06 21.26 -6.26
N THR A 47 6.02 22.11 -7.27
CA THR A 47 6.13 21.70 -8.68
C THR A 47 6.77 22.79 -9.53
N ARG A 48 7.71 22.41 -10.39
CA ARG A 48 8.36 23.30 -11.35
C ARG A 48 7.67 23.33 -12.72
N ALA A 49 6.65 22.48 -12.93
CA ALA A 49 5.91 22.42 -14.20
C ALA A 49 4.74 23.41 -14.21
N PRO A 50 4.76 24.49 -15.03
CA PRO A 50 3.74 25.54 -15.02
C PRO A 50 2.31 25.03 -15.23
N ALA A 51 2.12 24.08 -16.16
CA ALA A 51 0.82 23.48 -16.44
C ALA A 51 0.25 22.72 -15.24
N ARG A 52 1.10 21.97 -14.49
CA ARG A 52 0.70 21.27 -13.28
C ARG A 52 0.39 22.26 -12.15
N ALA A 53 1.20 23.30 -12.00
CA ALA A 53 0.94 24.37 -11.03
C ALA A 53 -0.41 25.06 -11.28
N ALA A 54 -0.73 25.36 -12.55
CA ALA A 54 -2.01 25.94 -12.94
C ALA A 54 -3.19 25.02 -12.59
N ARG A 55 -3.07 23.72 -12.89
CA ARG A 55 -4.10 22.73 -12.56
C ARG A 55 -4.34 22.62 -11.05
N VAL A 56 -3.29 22.54 -10.25
CA VAL A 56 -3.41 22.48 -8.78
C VAL A 56 -4.07 23.75 -8.24
N ARG A 57 -3.70 24.95 -8.74
CA ARG A 57 -4.34 26.20 -8.33
C ARG A 57 -5.83 26.27 -8.70
N ALA A 58 -6.19 25.74 -9.88
CA ALA A 58 -7.58 25.76 -10.34
C ALA A 58 -8.48 24.77 -9.58
N GLY A 59 -7.92 23.60 -9.18
CA GLY A 59 -8.69 22.54 -8.52
C GLY A 59 -8.65 22.61 -6.99
N TRP A 60 -7.59 23.17 -6.41
CA TRP A 60 -7.33 23.08 -4.98
C TRP A 60 -6.85 24.42 -4.41
N ASN A 61 -7.42 24.85 -3.30
CA ASN A 61 -7.00 26.09 -2.63
C ASN A 61 -5.73 25.84 -1.77
N VAL A 62 -4.61 25.47 -2.42
CA VAL A 62 -3.33 25.19 -1.77
C VAL A 62 -2.20 26.03 -2.39
N PRO A 63 -1.22 26.50 -1.59
CA PRO A 63 -0.07 27.24 -2.11
C PRO A 63 0.80 26.40 -3.03
N ILE A 64 1.28 26.99 -4.13
CA ILE A 64 2.32 26.41 -4.96
C ILE A 64 3.68 26.93 -4.50
N ARG A 65 4.65 26.02 -4.37
CA ARG A 65 6.02 26.29 -3.97
C ARG A 65 6.96 26.06 -5.15
N ALA A 66 7.96 26.90 -5.30
CA ALA A 66 8.93 26.83 -6.39
C ALA A 66 10.22 26.09 -6.00
N SER A 67 10.53 26.03 -4.70
CA SER A 67 11.72 25.37 -4.15
C SER A 67 11.40 24.50 -2.93
N LEU A 68 12.36 23.62 -2.58
CA LEU A 68 12.25 22.81 -1.38
C LEU A 68 12.23 23.69 -0.12
N ASP A 69 13.04 24.73 -0.08
CA ASP A 69 13.08 25.66 1.06
C ASP A 69 11.73 26.37 1.26
N GLU A 70 11.07 26.80 0.18
CA GLU A 70 9.71 27.33 0.25
C GLU A 70 8.68 26.30 0.74
N ALA A 71 8.80 25.04 0.29
CA ALA A 71 7.89 23.97 0.71
C ALA A 71 8.06 23.64 2.21
N LEU A 72 9.25 23.79 2.76
CA LEU A 72 9.58 23.54 4.17
C LEU A 72 9.40 24.76 5.07
N ALA A 73 9.27 25.98 4.52
CA ALA A 73 9.15 27.24 5.30
C ALA A 73 7.93 27.23 6.23
N ASP A 74 6.83 26.58 5.83
CA ASP A 74 5.61 26.44 6.65
C ASP A 74 5.71 25.35 7.73
N ARG A 75 6.87 24.72 7.91
CA ARG A 75 7.15 23.66 8.88
C ARG A 75 6.11 22.54 8.82
N PRO A 76 5.98 21.82 7.69
CA PRO A 76 5.14 20.63 7.64
C PRO A 76 5.65 19.58 8.64
N THR A 77 4.74 18.78 9.20
CA THR A 77 5.10 17.66 10.08
C THR A 77 5.88 16.59 9.31
N PHE A 78 5.56 16.40 8.05
CA PHE A 78 6.26 15.52 7.11
C PHE A 78 6.03 15.98 5.67
N VAL A 79 6.77 15.38 4.75
CA VAL A 79 6.65 15.59 3.32
C VAL A 79 6.10 14.35 2.65
N VAL A 80 5.16 14.50 1.72
CA VAL A 80 4.73 13.45 0.79
C VAL A 80 5.51 13.59 -0.51
N LEU A 81 6.27 12.56 -0.88
CA LEU A 81 7.15 12.59 -2.05
C LEU A 81 6.52 11.82 -3.22
N CYS A 82 5.93 12.58 -4.18
CA CYS A 82 5.24 12.06 -5.37
C CYS A 82 5.99 12.41 -6.66
N VAL A 83 7.23 11.95 -6.79
CA VAL A 83 8.12 12.29 -7.92
C VAL A 83 8.45 11.05 -8.76
N PRO A 84 9.01 11.22 -9.98
CA PRO A 84 9.52 10.08 -10.74
C PRO A 84 10.58 9.28 -9.98
N ARG A 85 10.58 7.96 -10.18
CA ARG A 85 11.49 6.99 -9.51
C ARG A 85 12.96 7.32 -9.64
N THR A 86 13.35 8.00 -10.72
CA THR A 86 14.73 8.43 -10.98
C THR A 86 15.16 9.64 -10.13
N VAL A 87 14.20 10.41 -9.62
CA VAL A 87 14.45 11.63 -8.81
C VAL A 87 14.33 11.32 -7.32
N GLY A 88 13.48 10.34 -6.96
CA GLY A 88 13.15 9.97 -5.58
C GLY A 88 14.37 9.75 -4.68
N PRO A 89 15.35 8.90 -5.04
CA PRO A 89 16.49 8.59 -4.18
C PRO A 89 17.33 9.81 -3.78
N GLY A 90 17.52 10.77 -4.70
CA GLY A 90 18.24 12.01 -4.41
C GLY A 90 17.51 12.89 -3.40
N LEU A 91 16.20 13.06 -3.57
CA LEU A 91 15.37 13.84 -2.66
C LEU A 91 15.19 13.17 -1.29
N LEU A 92 15.12 11.84 -1.23
CA LEU A 92 15.10 11.11 0.04
C LEU A 92 16.35 11.42 0.87
N ARG A 93 17.55 11.37 0.26
CA ARG A 93 18.80 11.72 0.94
C ARG A 93 18.85 13.19 1.35
N GLU A 94 18.41 14.10 0.49
CA GLU A 94 18.38 15.53 0.79
C GLU A 94 17.45 15.84 1.96
N LEU A 95 16.25 15.27 1.98
CA LEU A 95 15.26 15.47 3.06
C LEU A 95 15.74 14.82 4.38
N ALA A 96 16.30 13.61 4.32
CA ALA A 96 16.89 12.96 5.49
C ALA A 96 18.05 13.75 6.07
N GLY A 97 18.94 14.30 5.23
CA GLY A 97 20.02 15.17 5.66
C GLY A 97 19.57 16.48 6.32
N ARG A 98 18.31 16.86 6.14
CA ARG A 98 17.65 18.00 6.79
C ARG A 98 16.75 17.58 7.97
N ASP A 99 16.80 16.33 8.39
CA ASP A 99 15.92 15.72 9.43
C ASP A 99 14.42 15.91 9.15
N VAL A 100 14.01 15.91 7.88
CA VAL A 100 12.61 16.05 7.47
C VAL A 100 11.98 14.66 7.32
N PRO A 101 10.90 14.34 8.07
CA PRO A 101 10.20 13.08 7.89
C PRO A 101 9.53 12.98 6.52
N VAL A 102 9.58 11.79 5.89
CA VAL A 102 9.12 11.59 4.52
C VAL A 102 8.17 10.39 4.42
N LEU A 103 7.02 10.61 3.81
CA LEU A 103 6.18 9.57 3.23
C LEU A 103 6.47 9.52 1.73
N THR A 104 7.23 8.52 1.27
CA THR A 104 7.55 8.39 -0.16
C THR A 104 6.57 7.50 -0.88
N GLU A 105 6.17 7.88 -2.11
CA GLU A 105 5.41 7.01 -2.99
C GLU A 105 6.19 5.77 -3.44
N THR A 106 5.46 4.74 -3.80
CA THR A 106 5.97 3.47 -4.32
C THR A 106 6.31 3.54 -5.80
N PRO A 107 7.37 2.86 -6.22
CA PRO A 107 8.48 2.32 -5.43
C PRO A 107 9.52 3.40 -5.13
N PRO A 108 10.37 3.23 -4.09
CA PRO A 108 11.32 4.26 -3.65
C PRO A 108 12.48 4.51 -4.64
N ALA A 109 12.76 3.57 -5.55
CA ALA A 109 13.75 3.71 -6.63
C ALA A 109 13.27 2.97 -7.89
N GLY A 110 13.95 3.17 -9.02
CA GLY A 110 13.54 2.61 -10.32
C GLY A 110 14.15 1.26 -10.67
N ASP A 111 15.32 0.95 -10.13
CA ASP A 111 16.14 -0.21 -10.45
C ASP A 111 16.93 -0.71 -9.25
N LEU A 112 17.63 -1.84 -9.42
CA LEU A 112 18.41 -2.47 -8.35
C LEU A 112 19.54 -1.58 -7.81
N ASP A 113 20.19 -0.81 -8.66
CA ASP A 113 21.30 0.05 -8.23
C ASP A 113 20.77 1.23 -7.41
N GLY A 114 19.64 1.82 -7.84
CA GLY A 114 18.92 2.82 -7.07
C GLY A 114 18.47 2.33 -5.71
N LEU A 115 17.94 1.09 -5.63
CA LEU A 115 17.53 0.45 -4.37
C LEU A 115 18.74 0.21 -3.47
N ARG A 116 19.82 -0.42 -3.98
CA ARG A 116 21.05 -0.66 -3.21
C ARG A 116 21.65 0.63 -2.66
N GLY A 117 21.58 1.70 -3.45
CA GLY A 117 21.97 3.02 -3.01
C GLY A 117 21.15 3.57 -1.83
N LEU A 118 20.00 2.99 -1.49
CA LEU A 118 19.17 3.39 -0.33
C LEU A 118 19.45 2.56 0.94
N LEU A 119 20.29 1.51 0.89
CA LEU A 119 20.56 0.63 2.05
C LEU A 119 21.07 1.38 3.28
N ASP A 120 22.03 2.30 3.09
CA ASP A 120 22.56 3.09 4.20
C ASP A 120 21.53 4.04 4.76
N LEU A 121 20.70 4.64 3.89
CA LEU A 121 19.61 5.50 4.30
C LEU A 121 18.53 4.71 5.07
N ALA A 122 18.18 3.51 4.60
CA ALA A 122 17.25 2.62 5.31
C ALA A 122 17.75 2.23 6.71
N GLY A 123 19.06 2.10 6.90
CA GLY A 123 19.67 1.78 8.20
C GLY A 123 20.05 2.99 9.05
N SER A 124 19.75 4.21 8.63
CA SER A 124 20.18 5.44 9.31
C SER A 124 19.28 5.90 10.46
N GLY A 125 18.10 5.30 10.62
CA GLY A 125 17.07 5.79 11.54
C GLY A 125 16.32 7.02 11.03
N ALA A 126 16.52 7.46 9.78
CA ALA A 126 15.76 8.55 9.18
C ALA A 126 14.26 8.20 9.14
N ARG A 127 13.41 9.16 9.51
CA ARG A 127 11.96 8.97 9.58
C ARG A 127 11.33 8.92 8.19
N ILE A 128 11.56 7.82 7.48
CA ILE A 128 11.03 7.57 6.13
C ILE A 128 10.10 6.37 6.16
N GLN A 129 8.88 6.54 5.68
CA GLN A 129 7.93 5.47 5.42
C GLN A 129 7.55 5.43 3.94
N VAL A 130 7.26 4.25 3.43
CA VAL A 130 6.80 4.05 2.05
C VAL A 130 5.28 3.96 2.04
N ALA A 131 4.64 4.65 1.11
CA ALA A 131 3.19 4.72 0.99
C ALA A 131 2.61 3.44 0.35
N GLU A 132 2.98 2.26 0.90
CA GLU A 132 2.39 0.99 0.51
C GLU A 132 0.99 0.87 1.11
N GLN A 133 -0.03 1.25 0.33
CA GLN A 133 -1.39 1.39 0.82
C GLN A 133 -2.21 0.10 0.80
N TYR A 134 -1.88 -0.90 -0.03
CA TYR A 134 -2.77 -2.06 -0.21
C TYR A 134 -3.06 -2.81 1.10
N GLN A 135 -2.09 -2.91 2.00
CA GLN A 135 -2.30 -3.49 3.33
C GLN A 135 -3.41 -2.80 4.13
N PHE A 136 -3.75 -1.54 3.81
CA PHE A 136 -4.76 -0.73 4.51
C PHE A 136 -6.10 -0.66 3.78
N GLN A 137 -6.24 -1.26 2.62
CA GLN A 137 -7.55 -1.39 2.00
C GLN A 137 -8.46 -2.27 2.88
N PRO A 138 -9.74 -1.91 3.08
CA PRO A 138 -10.63 -2.53 4.07
C PRO A 138 -10.63 -4.06 4.08
N PHE A 139 -10.77 -4.70 2.93
CA PHE A 139 -10.77 -6.16 2.85
C PHE A 139 -9.41 -6.79 3.13
N HIS A 140 -8.29 -6.11 2.82
CA HIS A 140 -6.97 -6.60 3.15
C HIS A 140 -6.70 -6.49 4.66
N VAL A 141 -7.12 -5.38 5.29
CA VAL A 141 -7.08 -5.25 6.76
C VAL A 141 -7.91 -6.36 7.42
N ALA A 142 -9.13 -6.62 6.93
CA ALA A 142 -9.99 -7.66 7.48
C ALA A 142 -9.36 -9.07 7.36
N ARG A 143 -8.76 -9.40 6.19
CA ARG A 143 -8.04 -10.68 6.01
C ARG A 143 -6.82 -10.79 6.92
N LEU A 144 -6.02 -9.72 7.01
CA LEU A 144 -4.87 -9.68 7.92
C LEU A 144 -5.29 -9.84 9.38
N ALA A 145 -6.42 -9.25 9.79
CA ALA A 145 -6.97 -9.44 11.14
C ALA A 145 -7.31 -10.92 11.40
N VAL A 146 -7.94 -11.60 10.44
CA VAL A 146 -8.24 -13.05 10.56
C VAL A 146 -6.96 -13.89 10.61
N VAL A 147 -5.97 -13.62 9.76
CA VAL A 147 -4.67 -14.32 9.79
C VAL A 147 -3.99 -14.12 11.15
N ARG A 148 -3.86 -12.88 11.62
CA ARG A 148 -3.20 -12.52 12.88
C ARG A 148 -3.93 -13.03 14.13
N SER A 149 -5.23 -13.30 14.03
CA SER A 149 -5.97 -13.92 15.14
C SER A 149 -5.61 -15.38 15.38
N GLY A 150 -4.83 -16.00 14.48
CA GLY A 150 -4.51 -17.43 14.53
C GLY A 150 -5.66 -18.33 14.09
N ALA A 151 -6.77 -17.79 13.58
CA ALA A 151 -7.95 -18.56 13.17
C ALA A 151 -7.66 -19.56 12.04
N LEU A 152 -6.63 -19.30 11.23
CA LEU A 152 -6.18 -20.20 10.15
C LEU A 152 -5.07 -21.15 10.58
N GLY A 153 -4.57 -21.05 11.83
CA GLY A 153 -3.34 -21.69 12.25
C GLY A 153 -2.10 -21.02 11.63
N ASN A 154 -1.09 -21.79 11.25
CA ASN A 154 0.10 -21.28 10.56
C ASN A 154 -0.19 -21.10 9.07
N ALA A 155 -0.24 -19.86 8.59
CA ALA A 155 -0.46 -19.56 7.17
C ALA A 155 0.82 -19.86 6.37
N THR A 156 0.77 -20.86 5.50
CA THR A 156 1.92 -21.32 4.70
C THR A 156 1.76 -21.14 3.20
N GLN A 157 0.57 -20.79 2.73
CA GLN A 157 0.33 -20.49 1.32
C GLN A 157 -0.53 -19.26 1.17
N ALA A 158 -0.15 -18.36 0.26
CA ALA A 158 -0.98 -17.24 -0.18
C ALA A 158 -0.92 -17.07 -1.70
N GLN A 159 -2.06 -16.77 -2.32
CA GLN A 159 -2.14 -16.34 -3.71
C GLN A 159 -2.80 -14.97 -3.79
N VAL A 160 -2.17 -14.04 -4.49
CA VAL A 160 -2.65 -12.66 -4.67
C VAL A 160 -2.77 -12.34 -6.15
N SER A 161 -3.97 -11.94 -6.56
CA SER A 161 -4.33 -11.52 -7.91
C SER A 161 -5.17 -10.24 -7.81
N VAL A 162 -4.61 -9.16 -7.23
CA VAL A 162 -5.35 -7.92 -6.96
C VAL A 162 -4.56 -6.66 -7.32
N ALA A 163 -3.23 -6.75 -7.39
CA ALA A 163 -2.36 -5.61 -7.62
C ALA A 163 -1.07 -6.03 -8.31
N HIS A 164 -0.50 -5.11 -9.08
CA HIS A 164 0.75 -5.36 -9.80
C HIS A 164 1.96 -5.41 -8.86
N ASP A 165 2.95 -6.16 -9.27
CA ASP A 165 4.33 -6.11 -8.80
C ASP A 165 4.48 -6.02 -7.26
N TYR A 166 5.18 -4.98 -6.79
CA TYR A 166 5.50 -4.77 -5.36
C TYR A 166 4.27 -4.70 -4.44
N HIS A 167 3.13 -4.23 -4.90
CA HIS A 167 1.89 -4.23 -4.12
C HIS A 167 1.37 -5.66 -3.86
N GLY A 168 1.39 -6.50 -4.89
CA GLY A 168 1.02 -7.91 -4.75
C GLY A 168 2.01 -8.67 -3.87
N ILE A 169 3.31 -8.36 -3.99
CA ILE A 169 4.39 -8.95 -3.20
C ILE A 169 4.31 -8.52 -1.72
N ASP A 170 4.06 -7.24 -1.43
CA ASP A 170 3.83 -6.76 -0.05
C ASP A 170 2.70 -7.55 0.62
N LEU A 171 1.56 -7.69 -0.07
CA LEU A 171 0.43 -8.45 0.46
C LEU A 171 0.78 -9.93 0.72
N LEU A 172 1.48 -10.59 -0.21
CA LEU A 172 1.93 -11.98 -0.02
C LEU A 172 2.81 -12.10 1.21
N ARG A 173 3.83 -11.25 1.34
CA ARG A 173 4.74 -11.26 2.48
C ARG A 173 4.02 -11.03 3.81
N ARG A 174 3.04 -10.12 3.84
CA ARG A 174 2.24 -9.84 5.04
C ARG A 174 1.29 -10.97 5.41
N TYR A 175 0.65 -11.62 4.43
CA TYR A 175 -0.22 -12.77 4.70
C TYR A 175 0.57 -13.98 5.20
N LEU A 176 1.80 -14.14 4.72
CA LEU A 176 2.68 -15.24 5.08
C LEU A 176 3.60 -14.94 6.27
N ASP A 177 3.61 -13.68 6.76
CA ASP A 177 4.58 -13.21 7.77
C ASP A 177 6.03 -13.56 7.37
N ALA A 178 6.37 -13.34 6.08
CA ALA A 178 7.64 -13.75 5.51
C ALA A 178 8.79 -12.76 5.79
N GLY A 179 8.48 -11.51 6.20
CA GLY A 179 9.48 -10.50 6.52
C GLY A 179 10.53 -10.34 5.41
N PHE A 180 11.80 -10.42 5.77
CA PHE A 180 12.96 -10.38 4.86
C PHE A 180 13.54 -11.78 4.59
N ALA A 181 12.72 -12.83 4.60
CA ALA A 181 13.18 -14.19 4.34
C ALA A 181 13.79 -14.30 2.93
N ASP A 182 14.80 -15.17 2.82
CA ASP A 182 15.35 -15.56 1.52
C ASP A 182 14.26 -16.24 0.68
N VAL A 183 14.30 -16.05 -0.64
CA VAL A 183 13.26 -16.53 -1.53
C VAL A 183 13.82 -17.00 -2.87
N THR A 184 13.25 -18.05 -3.42
CA THR A 184 13.47 -18.46 -4.81
C THR A 184 12.24 -18.10 -5.63
N ILE A 185 12.42 -17.29 -6.68
CA ILE A 185 11.36 -16.80 -7.55
C ILE A 185 11.40 -17.57 -8.87
N THR A 186 10.28 -18.22 -9.22
CA THR A 186 10.03 -18.78 -10.55
C THR A 186 8.87 -18.02 -11.17
N ALA A 187 9.05 -17.48 -12.37
CA ALA A 187 8.02 -16.67 -12.99
C ALA A 187 7.91 -16.90 -14.51
N ARG A 188 6.71 -16.67 -15.05
CA ARG A 188 6.43 -16.71 -16.48
C ARG A 188 5.46 -15.61 -16.84
N ARG A 189 5.59 -15.11 -18.07
CA ARG A 189 4.60 -14.26 -18.73
C ARG A 189 3.77 -15.11 -19.66
N PHE A 190 2.46 -14.87 -19.63
CA PHE A 190 1.49 -15.45 -20.56
C PHE A 190 0.77 -14.31 -21.28
N GLU A 191 0.67 -14.41 -22.59
CA GLU A 191 -0.02 -13.45 -23.44
C GLU A 191 -1.31 -14.07 -23.97
N SER A 192 -2.40 -13.33 -23.90
CA SER A 192 -3.71 -13.67 -24.43
C SER A 192 -4.37 -12.44 -25.02
N THR A 193 -5.65 -12.52 -25.31
CA THR A 193 -6.43 -11.37 -25.76
C THR A 193 -7.64 -11.14 -24.86
N ILE A 194 -8.10 -9.90 -24.80
CA ILE A 194 -9.28 -9.47 -24.05
C ILE A 194 -10.03 -8.42 -24.87
N VAL A 195 -11.34 -8.32 -24.68
CA VAL A 195 -12.08 -7.13 -25.10
C VAL A 195 -11.64 -5.96 -24.22
N GLU A 196 -11.25 -4.84 -24.85
CA GLU A 196 -10.80 -3.64 -24.15
C GLU A 196 -11.81 -3.20 -23.09
N GLY A 197 -11.34 -3.06 -21.88
CA GLY A 197 -12.15 -2.59 -20.74
C GLY A 197 -12.08 -1.08 -20.55
N ALA A 198 -12.71 -0.60 -19.49
CA ALA A 198 -12.54 0.78 -19.04
C ALA A 198 -11.08 1.05 -18.66
N GLY A 199 -10.66 2.31 -18.74
CA GLY A 199 -9.38 2.81 -18.29
C GLY A 199 -9.58 4.01 -17.35
N ARG A 200 -8.50 4.71 -17.06
CA ARG A 200 -8.55 5.93 -16.20
C ARG A 200 -9.38 7.04 -16.81
N ASP A 201 -9.50 7.07 -18.14
CA ASP A 201 -10.24 8.10 -18.87
C ASP A 201 -11.71 7.69 -19.12
N GLY A 202 -12.13 6.53 -18.61
CA GLY A 202 -13.49 6.01 -18.74
C GLY A 202 -13.60 4.77 -19.63
N PRO A 203 -14.82 4.38 -20.02
CA PRO A 203 -15.05 3.22 -20.88
C PRO A 203 -14.59 3.47 -22.32
N PRO A 204 -14.24 2.40 -23.08
CA PRO A 204 -13.88 2.52 -24.48
C PRO A 204 -15.10 2.97 -25.32
N SER A 205 -14.83 3.59 -26.47
CA SER A 205 -15.88 4.07 -27.39
C SER A 205 -16.52 2.96 -28.24
N GLY A 206 -15.98 1.73 -28.20
CA GLY A 206 -16.47 0.59 -28.98
C GLY A 206 -15.72 -0.69 -28.63
N GLU A 207 -16.20 -1.83 -29.16
CA GLU A 207 -15.60 -3.14 -28.93
C GLU A 207 -14.29 -3.27 -29.75
N ARG A 208 -13.21 -3.62 -29.06
CA ARG A 208 -11.91 -3.88 -29.63
C ARG A 208 -11.20 -5.01 -28.87
N ILE A 209 -10.62 -5.96 -29.58
CA ILE A 209 -9.76 -6.99 -28.99
C ILE A 209 -8.34 -6.41 -28.86
N VAL A 210 -7.78 -6.50 -27.67
CA VAL A 210 -6.44 -6.00 -27.35
C VAL A 210 -5.60 -7.09 -26.68
N PRO A 211 -4.25 -7.02 -26.73
CA PRO A 211 -3.39 -7.92 -25.95
C PRO A 211 -3.64 -7.78 -24.44
N SER A 212 -3.53 -8.89 -23.73
CA SER A 212 -3.60 -9.00 -22.28
C SER A 212 -2.40 -9.81 -21.80
N GLU A 213 -1.54 -9.19 -21.01
CA GLU A 213 -0.35 -9.82 -20.44
C GLU A 213 -0.59 -10.19 -18.99
N GLN A 214 -0.31 -11.45 -18.64
CA GLN A 214 -0.40 -11.97 -17.28
C GLN A 214 0.99 -12.40 -16.80
N VAL A 215 1.38 -11.99 -15.62
CA VAL A 215 2.56 -12.51 -14.91
C VAL A 215 2.10 -13.49 -13.85
N LEU A 216 2.67 -14.71 -13.91
CA LEU A 216 2.47 -15.77 -12.95
C LEU A 216 3.82 -16.06 -12.29
N ALA A 217 3.89 -15.94 -10.96
CA ALA A 217 5.12 -16.18 -10.21
C ALA A 217 4.86 -16.98 -8.94
N TRP A 218 5.81 -17.85 -8.62
CA TRP A 218 5.93 -18.54 -7.34
C TRP A 218 7.11 -17.92 -6.58
N LEU A 219 6.85 -17.51 -5.35
CA LEU A 219 7.83 -17.01 -4.40
C LEU A 219 7.96 -18.05 -3.30
N ASP A 220 8.97 -18.89 -3.41
CA ASP A 220 9.27 -20.00 -2.48
C ASP A 220 10.20 -19.51 -1.37
N PHE A 221 9.66 -19.35 -0.16
CA PHE A 221 10.39 -18.95 1.06
C PHE A 221 10.87 -20.15 1.89
N GLY A 222 10.80 -21.35 1.33
CA GLY A 222 11.17 -22.62 1.97
C GLY A 222 9.98 -23.29 2.64
N ASP A 223 9.52 -22.81 3.76
CA ASP A 223 8.35 -23.33 4.49
C ASP A 223 7.03 -22.64 4.09
N ARG A 224 7.08 -21.62 3.24
CA ARG A 224 5.93 -20.82 2.82
C ARG A 224 5.99 -20.52 1.33
N LEU A 225 4.82 -20.51 0.69
CA LEU A 225 4.70 -20.26 -0.75
C LEU A 225 3.77 -19.10 -1.04
N GLY A 226 4.30 -18.06 -1.69
CA GLY A 226 3.54 -17.00 -2.31
C GLY A 226 3.28 -17.27 -3.78
N VAL A 227 2.07 -16.98 -4.27
CA VAL A 227 1.73 -17.01 -5.70
C VAL A 227 1.23 -15.65 -6.13
N HIS A 228 1.99 -14.98 -6.99
CA HIS A 228 1.58 -13.75 -7.64
C HIS A 228 0.97 -14.08 -9.00
N ASP A 229 -0.24 -13.56 -9.25
CA ASP A 229 -1.00 -13.85 -10.46
C ASP A 229 -1.79 -12.60 -10.84
N PHE A 230 -1.27 -11.80 -11.76
CA PHE A 230 -1.85 -10.51 -12.07
C PHE A 230 -1.79 -10.15 -13.55
N THR A 231 -2.84 -9.50 -14.04
CA THR A 231 -2.87 -8.76 -15.30
C THR A 231 -3.27 -7.32 -15.03
N ASP A 232 -2.69 -6.35 -15.74
CA ASP A 232 -3.02 -4.92 -15.57
C ASP A 232 -4.49 -4.62 -15.93
N ASP A 233 -5.11 -5.45 -16.75
CA ASP A 233 -6.54 -5.38 -17.06
C ASP A 233 -7.44 -5.44 -15.83
N GLN A 234 -7.02 -6.15 -14.77
CA GLN A 234 -7.81 -6.36 -13.55
C GLN A 234 -8.16 -5.07 -12.82
N TYR A 235 -7.44 -3.99 -13.05
CA TYR A 235 -7.74 -2.72 -12.41
C TYR A 235 -9.08 -2.10 -12.84
N PHE A 236 -9.48 -2.30 -14.10
CA PHE A 236 -10.61 -1.61 -14.68
C PHE A 236 -11.56 -2.51 -15.45
N SER A 237 -11.13 -3.72 -15.84
CA SER A 237 -11.96 -4.62 -16.65
C SER A 237 -13.13 -5.17 -15.85
N TRP A 238 -14.32 -5.09 -16.43
CA TRP A 238 -15.55 -5.66 -15.85
C TRP A 238 -15.59 -7.20 -15.90
N ILE A 239 -14.71 -7.84 -16.66
CA ILE A 239 -14.65 -9.30 -16.86
C ILE A 239 -13.41 -9.93 -16.22
N ARG A 240 -12.70 -9.20 -15.37
CA ARG A 240 -11.59 -9.70 -14.54
C ARG A 240 -11.87 -9.41 -13.08
N SER A 241 -11.71 -10.40 -12.23
CA SER A 241 -11.99 -10.28 -10.80
C SER A 241 -10.70 -10.36 -10.00
N PRO A 242 -10.52 -9.54 -8.96
CA PRO A 242 -9.46 -9.73 -7.98
C PRO A 242 -9.67 -11.05 -7.22
N ARG A 243 -8.57 -11.75 -6.90
CA ARG A 243 -8.57 -13.01 -6.15
C ARG A 243 -7.53 -12.97 -5.05
N VAL A 244 -7.92 -13.46 -3.87
CA VAL A 244 -7.01 -13.68 -2.74
C VAL A 244 -7.34 -15.03 -2.14
N LEU A 245 -6.33 -15.88 -2.01
CA LEU A 245 -6.40 -17.15 -1.31
C LEU A 245 -5.29 -17.17 -0.26
N ILE A 246 -5.64 -17.51 1.00
CA ILE A 246 -4.67 -17.68 2.10
C ILE A 246 -4.99 -19.00 2.77
N ARG A 247 -4.00 -19.88 2.92
CA ARG A 247 -4.14 -21.21 3.53
C ARG A 247 -3.19 -21.40 4.69
N GLY A 248 -3.76 -21.87 5.77
CA GLY A 248 -3.04 -22.35 6.94
C GLY A 248 -3.46 -23.79 7.27
N ASP A 249 -2.84 -24.36 8.29
CA ASP A 249 -3.07 -25.73 8.72
C ASP A 249 -4.43 -25.96 9.42
N ARG A 250 -5.15 -24.87 9.78
CA ARG A 250 -6.47 -24.92 10.42
C ARG A 250 -7.59 -24.26 9.65
N GLY A 251 -7.28 -23.61 8.51
CA GLY A 251 -8.30 -22.94 7.70
C GLY A 251 -7.76 -22.22 6.49
N GLU A 252 -8.69 -21.66 5.72
CA GLU A 252 -8.37 -20.85 4.55
C GLU A 252 -9.28 -19.61 4.45
N ILE A 253 -8.78 -18.59 3.78
CA ILE A 253 -9.59 -17.49 3.24
C ILE A 253 -9.58 -17.63 1.73
N ASN A 254 -10.76 -17.65 1.10
CA ASN A 254 -10.89 -17.57 -0.36
C ASN A 254 -11.83 -16.41 -0.71
N GLY A 255 -11.26 -15.35 -1.26
CA GLY A 255 -11.99 -14.11 -1.50
C GLY A 255 -12.46 -13.48 -0.18
N THR A 256 -13.75 -13.58 0.11
CA THR A 256 -14.38 -13.09 1.35
C THR A 256 -14.80 -14.23 2.28
N THR A 257 -14.74 -15.48 1.82
CA THR A 257 -15.15 -16.64 2.61
C THR A 257 -14.00 -17.15 3.46
N VAL A 258 -14.20 -17.23 4.76
CA VAL A 258 -13.28 -17.81 5.75
C VAL A 258 -13.81 -19.19 6.15
N ARG A 259 -13.01 -20.24 5.96
CA ARG A 259 -13.30 -21.61 6.44
C ARG A 259 -12.24 -22.00 7.46
N ARG A 260 -12.66 -22.48 8.62
CA ARG A 260 -11.73 -22.87 9.69
C ARG A 260 -12.28 -24.01 10.55
N LEU A 261 -11.38 -24.67 11.25
CA LEU A 261 -11.73 -25.64 12.25
C LEU A 261 -11.69 -25.00 13.65
N LEU A 262 -12.76 -25.15 14.44
CA LEU A 262 -12.74 -24.83 15.87
C LEU A 262 -11.98 -25.92 16.65
N ASP A 263 -12.24 -27.16 16.33
CA ASP A 263 -11.54 -28.36 16.77
C ASP A 263 -11.41 -29.32 15.59
N ALA A 264 -10.90 -30.53 15.78
CA ALA A 264 -10.64 -31.49 14.69
C ALA A 264 -11.89 -31.92 13.89
N THR A 265 -13.08 -31.68 14.42
CA THR A 265 -14.35 -32.19 13.86
C THR A 265 -15.41 -31.11 13.61
N THR A 266 -15.15 -29.86 14.06
CA THR A 266 -16.13 -28.77 13.98
C THR A 266 -15.70 -27.72 12.95
N PRO A 267 -16.16 -27.84 11.68
CA PRO A 267 -15.89 -26.83 10.66
C PRO A 267 -16.82 -25.63 10.81
N VAL A 268 -16.29 -24.44 10.55
CA VAL A 268 -17.04 -23.17 10.52
C VAL A 268 -16.74 -22.43 9.22
N THR A 269 -17.78 -21.89 8.59
CA THR A 269 -17.68 -20.98 7.44
C THR A 269 -18.26 -19.62 7.82
N VAL A 270 -17.49 -18.57 7.56
CA VAL A 270 -17.87 -17.17 7.87
C VAL A 270 -17.57 -16.30 6.65
N GLU A 271 -18.46 -15.35 6.35
CA GLU A 271 -18.21 -14.35 5.31
C GLU A 271 -17.68 -13.04 5.91
N LEU A 272 -16.67 -12.48 5.26
CA LEU A 272 -16.24 -11.09 5.47
C LEU A 272 -17.24 -10.18 4.75
N THR A 273 -18.11 -9.54 5.51
CA THR A 273 -19.23 -8.77 4.96
C THR A 273 -18.98 -7.28 5.13
N ARG A 274 -18.97 -6.55 4.01
CA ARG A 274 -18.94 -5.08 4.00
C ARG A 274 -20.21 -4.53 4.63
N ARG A 275 -20.06 -3.54 5.50
CA ARG A 275 -21.13 -2.80 6.14
C ARG A 275 -21.04 -1.34 5.73
N ASP A 276 -22.04 -0.88 5.03
CA ASP A 276 -22.20 0.51 4.64
C ASP A 276 -23.40 1.09 5.40
N THR A 277 -23.33 2.37 5.77
CA THR A 277 -24.39 3.04 6.54
C THR A 277 -24.51 4.49 6.11
N GLY A 278 -25.67 5.10 6.43
CA GLY A 278 -25.94 6.49 6.15
C GLY A 278 -25.55 7.41 7.33
N HIS A 279 -25.55 8.70 7.04
CA HIS A 279 -25.38 9.79 7.99
C HIS A 279 -26.36 10.92 7.62
N ASP A 280 -26.77 11.76 8.56
CA ASP A 280 -27.67 12.90 8.36
C ASP A 280 -28.93 12.54 7.54
N GLY A 281 -29.64 11.48 7.98
CA GLY A 281 -30.82 11.00 7.31
C GLY A 281 -30.54 10.23 6.01
N ASN A 282 -29.28 9.93 5.71
CA ASN A 282 -28.82 9.22 4.51
C ASN A 282 -29.18 9.92 3.19
N LEU A 283 -29.38 11.23 3.23
CA LEU A 283 -29.79 12.01 2.05
C LEU A 283 -28.71 12.08 0.96
N GLU A 284 -27.46 11.91 1.32
CA GLU A 284 -26.31 12.02 0.41
C GLU A 284 -25.63 10.69 0.10
N GLY A 285 -26.27 9.56 0.43
CA GLY A 285 -25.79 8.21 0.17
C GLY A 285 -24.99 7.59 1.32
N LEU A 286 -24.47 6.41 1.07
CA LEU A 286 -23.81 5.59 2.07
C LEU A 286 -22.31 5.90 2.16
N HIS A 287 -21.75 5.66 3.35
CA HIS A 287 -20.31 5.56 3.57
C HIS A 287 -19.97 4.18 4.11
N HIS A 288 -18.71 3.77 3.91
CA HIS A 288 -18.21 2.50 4.42
C HIS A 288 -17.99 2.59 5.93
N ALA A 289 -18.71 1.77 6.71
CA ALA A 289 -18.57 1.70 8.17
C ALA A 289 -17.48 0.71 8.61
N GLY A 290 -17.32 -0.40 7.89
CA GLY A 290 -16.34 -1.42 8.20
C GLY A 290 -16.71 -2.80 7.64
N ILE A 291 -16.02 -3.84 8.12
CA ILE A 291 -16.20 -5.23 7.70
C ILE A 291 -16.42 -6.10 8.93
N THR A 292 -17.44 -6.97 8.88
CA THR A 292 -17.70 -7.99 9.90
C THR A 292 -17.32 -9.38 9.41
N ALA A 293 -16.90 -10.25 10.33
CA ALA A 293 -16.81 -11.69 10.14
C ALA A 293 -17.83 -12.36 11.07
N GLY A 294 -18.98 -12.78 10.50
CA GLY A 294 -20.12 -13.20 11.30
C GLY A 294 -20.67 -12.05 12.14
N ASP A 295 -20.62 -12.19 13.45
CA ASP A 295 -21.07 -11.24 14.47
C ASP A 295 -19.99 -10.29 15.00
N GLU A 296 -18.73 -10.48 14.58
CA GLU A 296 -17.60 -9.67 15.04
C GLU A 296 -17.16 -8.64 13.98
N TRP A 297 -16.80 -7.43 14.42
CA TRP A 297 -16.11 -6.46 13.59
C TRP A 297 -14.62 -6.82 13.47
N VAL A 298 -14.17 -7.10 12.26
CA VAL A 298 -12.75 -7.35 11.95
C VAL A 298 -12.05 -6.11 11.38
N TYR A 299 -12.83 -5.13 10.92
CA TYR A 299 -12.35 -3.83 10.51
C TYR A 299 -13.41 -2.75 10.77
N ARG A 300 -13.01 -1.59 11.24
CA ARG A 300 -13.83 -0.36 11.32
C ARG A 300 -13.14 0.75 10.57
N ASN A 301 -13.88 1.44 9.70
CA ASN A 301 -13.34 2.57 8.95
C ASN A 301 -13.09 3.76 9.90
N PRO A 302 -11.82 4.19 10.09
CA PRO A 302 -11.50 5.28 11.01
C PRO A 302 -11.88 6.67 10.48
N PHE A 303 -12.28 6.75 9.22
CA PHE A 303 -12.64 7.99 8.52
C PHE A 303 -14.16 8.15 8.32
N ALA A 304 -14.96 7.23 8.85
CA ALA A 304 -16.42 7.38 8.82
C ALA A 304 -16.82 8.66 9.56
N PRO A 305 -17.80 9.45 9.07
CA PRO A 305 -18.69 9.18 7.96
C PRO A 305 -18.22 9.70 6.59
N ALA A 306 -16.95 10.04 6.41
CA ALA A 306 -16.43 10.53 5.12
C ALA A 306 -16.62 9.48 4.01
N ARG A 307 -16.96 9.95 2.80
CA ARG A 307 -17.17 9.09 1.63
C ARG A 307 -15.90 8.97 0.85
N LEU A 308 -15.11 8.01 1.22
CA LEU A 308 -13.85 7.65 0.58
C LEU A 308 -13.98 6.29 -0.09
N ALA A 309 -13.40 6.13 -1.27
CA ALA A 309 -13.17 4.83 -1.89
C ALA A 309 -12.17 4.01 -1.06
N ASP A 310 -12.14 2.69 -1.23
CA ASP A 310 -11.26 1.80 -0.48
C ASP A 310 -9.77 2.19 -0.61
N ASP A 311 -9.35 2.62 -1.81
CA ASP A 311 -7.98 3.12 -2.03
C ASP A 311 -7.73 4.46 -1.33
N GLU A 312 -8.72 5.35 -1.28
CA GLU A 312 -8.63 6.62 -0.55
C GLU A 312 -8.57 6.41 0.98
N ILE A 313 -9.33 5.45 1.51
CA ILE A 313 -9.25 5.02 2.91
C ILE A 313 -7.84 4.53 3.22
N ALA A 314 -7.27 3.72 2.34
CA ALA A 314 -5.94 3.17 2.49
C ALA A 314 -4.86 4.26 2.47
N VAL A 315 -4.90 5.20 1.53
CA VAL A 315 -3.97 6.33 1.45
C VAL A 315 -4.13 7.29 2.64
N ALA A 316 -5.37 7.56 3.07
CA ALA A 316 -5.64 8.34 4.28
C ALA A 316 -5.06 7.66 5.53
N THR A 317 -5.08 6.33 5.56
CA THR A 317 -4.43 5.55 6.63
C THR A 317 -2.91 5.71 6.59
N CYS A 318 -2.27 5.70 5.42
CA CYS A 318 -0.83 6.00 5.29
C CYS A 318 -0.50 7.40 5.86
N LEU A 319 -1.32 8.42 5.53
CA LEU A 319 -1.14 9.78 6.08
C LEU A 319 -1.27 9.81 7.61
N SER A 320 -2.31 9.16 8.17
CA SER A 320 -2.49 9.07 9.63
C SER A 320 -1.33 8.35 10.29
N ARG A 321 -0.93 7.18 9.76
CA ARG A 321 0.19 6.40 10.30
C ARG A 321 1.52 7.15 10.21
N MET A 322 1.72 7.94 9.15
CA MET A 322 2.91 8.78 9.06
C MET A 322 2.92 9.89 10.12
N ALA A 323 1.78 10.53 10.37
CA ALA A 323 1.67 11.52 11.44
C ALA A 323 1.93 10.89 12.82
N ASP A 324 1.36 9.70 13.08
CA ASP A 324 1.60 8.94 14.31
C ASP A 324 3.08 8.56 14.45
N HIS A 325 3.72 8.09 13.37
CA HIS A 325 5.14 7.73 13.35
C HIS A 325 6.04 8.92 13.70
N VAL A 326 5.78 10.09 13.12
CA VAL A 326 6.51 11.32 13.44
C VAL A 326 6.34 11.73 14.91
N ALA A 327 5.20 11.43 15.51
CA ALA A 327 4.92 11.65 16.92
C ALA A 327 5.52 10.58 17.87
N GLY A 328 6.34 9.64 17.34
CA GLY A 328 6.98 8.56 18.11
C GLY A 328 6.19 7.25 18.12
N GLY A 329 5.14 7.13 17.32
CA GLY A 329 4.41 5.88 17.11
C GLY A 329 5.14 4.90 16.20
N PRO A 330 4.61 3.67 16.03
CA PRO A 330 5.24 2.65 15.20
C PRO A 330 5.25 3.02 13.71
N GLY A 331 6.29 2.58 12.98
CA GLY A 331 6.29 2.56 11.52
C GLY A 331 5.25 1.58 10.96
N PHE A 332 5.03 1.62 9.65
CA PHE A 332 4.05 0.74 8.98
C PHE A 332 4.54 0.12 7.68
N CYS A 333 5.47 0.76 7.01
CA CYS A 333 6.23 0.25 5.87
C CYS A 333 7.54 1.04 5.80
N SER A 334 8.60 0.49 6.38
CA SER A 334 9.91 1.13 6.39
C SER A 334 10.48 1.27 4.98
N LEU A 335 11.52 2.10 4.83
CA LEU A 335 12.24 2.21 3.56
C LEU A 335 12.85 0.85 3.15
N ALA A 336 13.29 0.04 4.12
CA ALA A 336 13.81 -1.30 3.87
C ALA A 336 12.71 -2.25 3.36
N GLU A 337 11.52 -2.24 3.97
CA GLU A 337 10.39 -3.08 3.54
C GLU A 337 9.95 -2.73 2.11
N GLY A 338 9.68 -1.44 1.82
CA GLY A 338 9.25 -1.02 0.49
C GLY A 338 10.32 -1.22 -0.59
N ALA A 339 11.61 -1.10 -0.24
CA ALA A 339 12.70 -1.42 -1.15
C ALA A 339 12.81 -2.93 -1.41
N TRP A 340 12.61 -3.77 -0.38
CA TRP A 340 12.59 -5.22 -0.52
C TRP A 340 11.47 -5.71 -1.43
N ASP A 341 10.25 -5.18 -1.27
CA ASP A 341 9.13 -5.51 -2.16
C ASP A 341 9.44 -5.18 -3.62
N HIS A 342 10.09 -4.05 -3.85
CA HIS A 342 10.47 -3.68 -5.22
C HIS A 342 11.67 -4.48 -5.74
N GLU A 343 12.65 -4.85 -4.92
CA GLU A 343 13.71 -5.76 -5.33
C GLU A 343 13.13 -7.10 -5.78
N LEU A 344 12.19 -7.68 -5.02
CA LEU A 344 11.52 -8.92 -5.41
C LEU A 344 10.76 -8.79 -6.73
N THR A 345 10.14 -7.63 -6.97
CA THR A 345 9.51 -7.31 -8.27
C THR A 345 10.52 -7.34 -9.42
N LEU A 346 11.67 -6.69 -9.27
CA LEU A 346 12.70 -6.65 -10.29
C LEU A 346 13.27 -8.06 -10.55
N ARG A 347 13.45 -8.86 -9.49
CA ARG A 347 13.89 -10.27 -9.60
C ARG A 347 12.85 -11.17 -10.25
N MET A 348 11.57 -10.90 -10.01
CA MET A 348 10.47 -11.56 -10.74
C MET A 348 10.55 -11.26 -12.25
N GLY A 349 10.81 -10.00 -12.62
CA GLY A 349 11.08 -9.61 -14.01
C GLY A 349 12.29 -10.34 -14.62
N GLU A 350 13.39 -10.52 -13.85
CA GLU A 350 14.57 -11.31 -14.25
C GLU A 350 14.21 -12.79 -14.48
N ALA A 351 13.42 -13.40 -13.59
CA ALA A 351 12.94 -14.77 -13.74
C ALA A 351 12.05 -14.94 -14.98
N VAL A 352 11.18 -13.96 -15.28
CA VAL A 352 10.39 -13.94 -16.54
C VAL A 352 11.31 -13.89 -17.75
N ALA A 353 12.30 -12.98 -17.75
CA ALA A 353 13.18 -12.77 -18.91
C ALA A 353 14.12 -13.94 -19.16
N SER A 354 14.66 -14.56 -18.12
CA SER A 354 15.60 -15.69 -18.24
C SER A 354 14.91 -17.04 -18.38
N GLY A 355 13.64 -17.16 -17.93
CA GLY A 355 12.93 -18.44 -17.80
C GLY A 355 13.54 -19.37 -16.75
N GLN A 356 14.45 -18.88 -15.90
CA GLN A 356 15.13 -19.63 -14.84
C GLN A 356 14.71 -19.13 -13.45
N PRO A 357 14.74 -19.98 -12.42
CA PRO A 357 14.55 -19.55 -11.04
C PRO A 357 15.64 -18.54 -10.61
N VAL A 358 15.26 -17.53 -9.84
CA VAL A 358 16.14 -16.51 -9.28
C VAL A 358 16.11 -16.58 -7.77
N ALA A 359 17.26 -16.88 -7.14
CA ALA A 359 17.40 -16.86 -5.69
C ALA A 359 17.79 -15.45 -5.21
N VAL A 360 17.10 -14.97 -4.17
CA VAL A 360 17.27 -13.61 -3.62
C VAL A 360 17.38 -13.70 -2.11
N SER A 361 18.37 -12.98 -1.53
CA SER A 361 18.52 -12.90 -0.07
C SER A 361 18.08 -11.57 0.48
N GLY A 362 17.20 -11.61 1.48
CA GLY A 362 16.73 -10.43 2.22
C GLY A 362 17.68 -9.92 3.30
N ALA A 363 18.81 -10.60 3.54
CA ALA A 363 19.72 -10.35 4.66
C ALA A 363 20.26 -8.90 4.72
N ALA A 364 20.45 -8.23 3.58
CA ALA A 364 20.92 -6.85 3.54
C ALA A 364 19.87 -5.87 4.08
N TRP A 365 18.63 -6.05 3.67
CA TRP A 365 17.48 -5.23 4.12
C TRP A 365 17.13 -5.50 5.58
N ALA A 366 17.15 -6.78 6.00
CA ALA A 366 16.96 -7.15 7.41
C ALA A 366 17.99 -6.47 8.33
N ARG A 367 19.28 -6.42 7.91
CA ARG A 367 20.31 -5.68 8.67
C ARG A 367 20.09 -4.18 8.67
N ALA A 368 19.62 -3.60 7.56
CA ALA A 368 19.31 -2.18 7.50
C ALA A 368 18.15 -1.85 8.45
N GLU A 369 17.08 -2.65 8.44
CA GLU A 369 15.93 -2.50 9.34
C GLU A 369 16.34 -2.57 10.81
N SER A 370 17.16 -3.57 11.19
CA SER A 370 17.65 -3.70 12.56
C SER A 370 18.47 -2.49 13.00
N ARG A 371 19.37 -1.97 12.16
CA ARG A 371 20.14 -0.77 12.46
C ARG A 371 19.29 0.48 12.65
N ALA A 372 18.21 0.63 11.87
CA ALA A 372 17.31 1.77 12.00
C ALA A 372 16.62 1.80 13.38
N HIS A 373 16.31 0.62 13.95
CA HIS A 373 15.71 0.51 15.28
C HIS A 373 16.70 0.69 16.44
N GLU A 374 17.99 0.49 16.21
CA GLU A 374 19.06 0.68 17.20
C GLU A 374 19.56 2.12 17.27
N SER A 375 19.31 2.92 16.22
CA SER A 375 19.74 4.33 16.16
C SER A 375 18.90 5.17 17.14
N PRO A 376 19.49 5.93 18.06
CA PRO A 376 18.74 6.82 18.92
C PRO A 376 18.08 7.92 18.08
N SER A 377 16.78 8.05 18.22
CA SER A 377 15.95 9.09 17.60
C SER A 377 16.26 10.48 18.14
#